data_9bea4b5eeb3943f0bb86fc152e0adf03
#
_entry.id   9bea4b5eeb3943f0bb86fc152e0adf03
#
_cell.length_a   1.000
_cell.length_b   1.000
_cell.length_c   1.000
_cell.angle_alpha   90.00
_cell.angle_beta   90.00
_cell.angle_gamma   90.00
#
_symmetry.space_group_name_H-M   'P 1'
#
loop_
_entity.id
_entity.type
_entity.pdbx_description
1 polymer ?
#
loop_
_entity_poly.entity_id
_entity_poly.type
_entity_poly.pdbx_seq_one_letter_code
_entity_poly.pdbx_strand_id
1 'polypeptide(L)'
;TENINATRLAKTLKTQGLAVWTYGYSSSSDYQVISEQSNARGGLSFEVIFNSMGDTSYPLAQVSLQVPGKHNALNALAALAVAHRLGIDTQAFADALGEYNGTARRFEILGEHKGITIIDDYAHHPSEIRATLSAARLRYPNRRLWAVWQPHTYSRTQTLLPEFAQA
;
A
#
# COMPACT_ATOMS: atom_id res chain seq x y z
N THR A 1 2.58 -12.94 -2.24
CA THR A 1 2.86 -11.66 -2.95
C THR A 1 2.38 -11.78 -4.38
N GLU A 2 1.77 -10.71 -4.90
CA GLU A 2 1.29 -10.67 -6.30
C GLU A 2 2.44 -10.39 -7.29
N ASN A 3 3.61 -10.04 -6.78
CA ASN A 3 4.80 -9.80 -7.59
C ASN A 3 5.57 -11.11 -7.83
N ILE A 4 5.64 -11.54 -9.09
CA ILE A 4 6.26 -12.82 -9.47
C ILE A 4 7.74 -12.91 -9.10
N ASN A 5 8.47 -11.80 -9.16
CA ASN A 5 9.88 -11.76 -8.80
C ASN A 5 10.08 -11.89 -7.28
N ALA A 6 9.21 -11.23 -6.48
CA ALA A 6 9.23 -11.38 -5.03
C ALA A 6 8.86 -12.81 -4.60
N THR A 7 7.87 -13.44 -5.27
CA THR A 7 7.50 -14.83 -5.02
C THR A 7 8.65 -15.79 -5.33
N ARG A 8 9.34 -15.59 -6.46
CA ARG A 8 10.51 -16.39 -6.84
C ARG A 8 11.64 -16.23 -5.82
N LEU A 9 11.94 -15.00 -5.43
CA LEU A 9 12.97 -14.71 -4.43
C LEU A 9 12.63 -15.35 -3.09
N ALA A 10 11.41 -15.21 -2.60
CA ALA A 10 10.95 -15.83 -1.36
C ALA A 10 11.14 -17.35 -1.37
N LYS A 11 10.77 -18.00 -2.49
CA LYS A 11 10.98 -19.44 -2.65
C LYS A 11 12.47 -19.82 -2.59
N THR A 12 13.33 -19.09 -3.31
CA THR A 12 14.78 -19.33 -3.31
C THR A 12 15.37 -19.17 -1.91
N LEU A 13 15.00 -18.11 -1.18
CA LEU A 13 15.50 -17.87 0.16
C LEU A 13 15.03 -18.95 1.16
N LYS A 14 13.76 -19.37 1.06
CA LYS A 14 13.23 -20.50 1.88
C LYS A 14 14.00 -21.80 1.63
N THR A 15 14.40 -22.10 0.38
CA THR A 15 15.21 -23.30 0.08
C THR A 15 16.64 -23.22 0.63
N GLN A 16 17.13 -22.02 0.92
CA GLN A 16 18.43 -21.79 1.57
C GLN A 16 18.33 -21.81 3.12
N GLY A 17 17.17 -22.16 3.68
CA GLY A 17 16.96 -22.23 5.13
C GLY A 17 16.71 -20.87 5.79
N LEU A 18 16.50 -19.82 5.02
CA LEU A 18 16.20 -18.49 5.59
C LEU A 18 14.73 -18.40 6.01
N ALA A 19 14.50 -17.72 7.12
CA ALA A 19 13.15 -17.38 7.57
C ALA A 19 12.59 -16.26 6.70
N VAL A 20 11.58 -16.56 5.89
CA VAL A 20 10.95 -15.63 4.95
C VAL A 20 9.45 -15.66 5.13
N TRP A 21 8.86 -14.49 5.33
CA TRP A 21 7.41 -14.30 5.38
C TRP A 21 6.97 -13.45 4.20
N THR A 22 5.84 -13.83 3.64
CA THR A 22 5.20 -13.13 2.52
C THR A 22 3.98 -12.39 2.98
N TYR A 23 3.65 -11.28 2.30
CA TYR A 23 2.47 -10.49 2.61
C TYR A 23 1.79 -10.01 1.32
N GLY A 24 0.48 -9.80 1.37
CA GLY A 24 -0.29 -9.36 0.22
C GLY A 24 -1.79 -9.59 0.37
N TYR A 25 -2.49 -9.53 -0.76
CA TYR A 25 -3.92 -9.85 -0.84
C TYR A 25 -4.19 -11.34 -1.10
N SER A 26 -3.21 -12.06 -1.61
CA SER A 26 -3.35 -13.48 -1.91
C SER A 26 -3.48 -14.32 -0.64
N SER A 27 -4.40 -15.29 -0.65
CA SER A 27 -4.54 -16.29 0.41
C SER A 27 -3.30 -17.17 0.58
N SER A 28 -2.39 -17.19 -0.39
CA SER A 28 -1.10 -17.88 -0.30
C SER A 28 -0.02 -17.09 0.45
N SER A 29 -0.29 -15.85 0.86
CA SER A 29 0.63 -15.04 1.65
C SER A 29 0.53 -15.41 3.13
N ASP A 30 1.68 -15.37 3.83
CA ASP A 30 1.70 -15.61 5.28
C ASP A 30 0.91 -14.52 6.04
N TYR A 31 0.91 -13.28 5.56
CA TYR A 31 0.08 -12.17 6.06
C TYR A 31 -0.82 -11.68 4.95
N GLN A 32 -2.12 -11.63 5.20
CA GLN A 32 -3.12 -11.32 4.19
C GLN A 32 -4.02 -10.16 4.61
N VAL A 33 -4.28 -9.24 3.66
CA VAL A 33 -5.36 -8.25 3.77
C VAL A 33 -6.65 -8.87 3.27
N ILE A 34 -7.70 -8.76 4.06
CA ILE A 34 -9.09 -9.11 3.67
C ILE A 34 -10.05 -7.99 4.03
N SER A 35 -11.28 -8.06 3.52
CA SER A 35 -12.38 -7.15 3.87
C SER A 35 -12.06 -5.67 3.68
N GLU A 36 -11.21 -5.33 2.68
CA GLU A 36 -10.80 -3.95 2.41
C GLU A 36 -11.98 -3.10 1.95
N GLN A 37 -12.13 -1.92 2.56
CA GLN A 37 -13.14 -0.93 2.19
C GLN A 37 -12.65 0.50 2.47
N SER A 38 -13.18 1.46 1.71
CA SER A 38 -12.96 2.88 2.01
C SER A 38 -13.63 3.28 3.31
N ASN A 39 -13.01 4.15 4.09
CA ASN A 39 -13.54 4.64 5.35
C ASN A 39 -13.87 6.14 5.33
N ALA A 40 -14.60 6.60 6.35
CA ALA A 40 -15.03 8.00 6.46
C ALA A 40 -13.87 9.00 6.62
N ARG A 41 -12.66 8.53 7.01
CA ARG A 41 -11.44 9.35 7.12
C ARG A 41 -10.74 9.55 5.78
N GLY A 42 -11.27 8.93 4.69
CA GLY A 42 -10.72 9.01 3.35
C GLY A 42 -9.54 8.08 3.09
N GLY A 43 -9.27 7.17 4.01
CA GLY A 43 -8.33 6.07 3.89
C GLY A 43 -9.02 4.73 3.68
N LEU A 44 -8.37 3.65 4.13
CA LEU A 44 -8.85 2.27 4.00
C LEU A 44 -8.98 1.62 5.38
N SER A 45 -10.06 0.84 5.56
CA SER A 45 -10.21 -0.11 6.66
C SER A 45 -10.13 -1.53 6.11
N PHE A 46 -9.45 -2.41 6.83
CA PHE A 46 -9.26 -3.81 6.43
C PHE A 46 -8.93 -4.68 7.65
N GLU A 47 -9.08 -5.97 7.46
CA GLU A 47 -8.68 -6.98 8.43
C GLU A 47 -7.38 -7.64 7.98
N VAL A 48 -6.51 -7.96 8.94
CA VAL A 48 -5.27 -8.70 8.71
C VAL A 48 -5.40 -10.10 9.27
N ILE A 49 -5.13 -11.10 8.42
CA ILE A 49 -5.05 -12.52 8.81
C ILE A 49 -3.60 -12.96 8.74
N PHE A 50 -3.18 -13.79 9.69
CA PHE A 50 -1.95 -14.57 9.59
C PHE A 50 -2.28 -16.03 9.23
N ASN A 51 -1.71 -16.50 8.13
CA ASN A 51 -1.80 -17.86 7.65
C ASN A 51 -0.59 -18.65 8.16
N SER A 52 -0.77 -19.43 9.21
CA SER A 52 0.29 -20.28 9.77
C SER A 52 0.49 -21.54 8.92
N MET A 53 1.68 -22.10 8.95
CA MET A 53 1.92 -23.42 8.35
C MET A 53 1.02 -24.46 9.04
N GLY A 54 0.19 -25.17 8.27
CA GLY A 54 -0.72 -26.22 8.77
C GLY A 54 -2.20 -25.85 8.74
N ASP A 55 -2.65 -25.08 7.76
CA ASP A 55 -4.05 -24.71 7.49
C ASP A 55 -4.75 -23.93 8.62
N THR A 56 -3.99 -23.37 9.56
CA THR A 56 -4.57 -22.56 10.63
C THR A 56 -4.39 -21.08 10.30
N SER A 57 -5.48 -20.43 9.95
CA SER A 57 -5.53 -18.97 9.78
C SER A 57 -6.22 -18.34 10.99
N TYR A 58 -5.70 -17.20 11.46
CA TYR A 58 -6.34 -16.45 12.54
C TYR A 58 -6.23 -14.95 12.33
N PRO A 59 -7.25 -14.18 12.77
CA PRO A 59 -7.20 -12.74 12.67
C PRO A 59 -6.11 -12.16 13.59
N LEU A 60 -5.36 -11.19 13.08
CA LEU A 60 -4.33 -10.50 13.85
C LEU A 60 -4.78 -9.14 14.35
N ALA A 61 -5.40 -8.36 13.47
CA ALA A 61 -5.82 -6.99 13.79
C ALA A 61 -6.84 -6.45 12.79
N GLN A 62 -7.62 -5.48 13.26
CA GLN A 62 -8.41 -4.58 12.43
C GLN A 62 -7.62 -3.28 12.24
N VAL A 63 -7.41 -2.88 10.99
CA VAL A 63 -6.63 -1.68 10.65
C VAL A 63 -7.55 -0.64 10.03
N SER A 64 -7.41 0.62 10.43
CA SER A 64 -8.16 1.74 9.86
C SER A 64 -7.24 2.92 9.61
N LEU A 65 -6.74 3.04 8.37
CA LEU A 65 -5.79 4.08 7.96
C LEU A 65 -6.50 5.39 7.62
N GLN A 66 -5.79 6.50 7.74
CA GLN A 66 -6.22 7.81 7.24
C GLN A 66 -5.73 8.08 5.81
N VAL A 67 -4.68 7.35 5.37
CA VAL A 67 -4.09 7.50 4.05
C VAL A 67 -4.76 6.59 3.04
N PRO A 68 -5.08 7.07 1.81
CA PRO A 68 -5.76 6.29 0.79
C PRO A 68 -4.80 5.37 0.02
N GLY A 69 -5.38 4.39 -0.66
CA GLY A 69 -4.70 3.56 -1.66
C GLY A 69 -4.21 2.21 -1.14
N LYS A 70 -4.38 1.20 -1.98
CA LYS A 70 -4.00 -0.20 -1.69
C LYS A 70 -2.53 -0.38 -1.33
N HIS A 71 -1.65 0.46 -1.90
CA HIS A 71 -0.23 0.44 -1.56
C HIS A 71 0.02 0.80 -0.09
N ASN A 72 -0.78 1.71 0.49
CA ASN A 72 -0.68 2.04 1.91
C ASN A 72 -1.22 0.92 2.80
N ALA A 73 -2.24 0.17 2.38
CA ALA A 73 -2.66 -1.04 3.07
C ALA A 73 -1.53 -2.09 3.09
N LEU A 74 -0.81 -2.28 1.96
CA LEU A 74 0.34 -3.17 1.89
C LEU A 74 1.52 -2.69 2.74
N ASN A 75 1.78 -1.39 2.80
CA ASN A 75 2.81 -0.81 3.67
C ASN A 75 2.49 -1.04 5.15
N ALA A 76 1.24 -0.80 5.55
CA ALA A 76 0.76 -1.06 6.91
C ALA A 76 0.83 -2.55 7.25
N LEU A 77 0.44 -3.44 6.33
CA LEU A 77 0.54 -4.88 6.49
C LEU A 77 1.99 -5.33 6.71
N ALA A 78 2.94 -4.78 5.93
CA ALA A 78 4.36 -5.09 6.10
C ALA A 78 4.88 -4.67 7.49
N ALA A 79 4.52 -3.46 7.94
CA ALA A 79 4.88 -2.96 9.26
C ALA A 79 4.26 -3.83 10.39
N LEU A 80 2.98 -4.20 10.25
CA LEU A 80 2.28 -5.06 11.21
C LEU A 80 2.87 -6.48 11.24
N ALA A 81 3.27 -7.02 10.10
CA ALA A 81 3.96 -8.32 10.04
C ALA A 81 5.28 -8.29 10.84
N VAL A 82 6.06 -7.21 10.73
CA VAL A 82 7.28 -7.04 11.53
C VAL A 82 6.94 -6.92 13.02
N ALA A 83 5.94 -6.11 13.39
CA ALA A 83 5.49 -5.96 14.77
C ALA A 83 5.09 -7.31 15.39
N HIS A 84 4.29 -8.09 14.66
CA HIS A 84 3.89 -9.43 15.08
C HIS A 84 5.10 -10.36 15.31
N ARG A 85 6.09 -10.33 14.40
CA ARG A 85 7.31 -11.15 14.53
C ARG A 85 8.20 -10.73 15.70
N LEU A 86 8.11 -9.48 16.13
CA LEU A 86 8.80 -8.95 17.31
C LEU A 86 8.01 -9.16 18.61
N GLY A 87 6.82 -9.79 18.56
CA GLY A 87 5.98 -10.03 19.74
C GLY A 87 5.27 -8.77 20.25
N ILE A 88 5.13 -7.74 19.42
CA ILE A 88 4.38 -6.52 19.74
C ILE A 88 2.88 -6.83 19.60
N ASP A 89 2.06 -6.27 20.50
CA ASP A 89 0.61 -6.34 20.41
C ASP A 89 0.14 -5.78 19.07
N THR A 90 -0.45 -6.65 18.26
CA THR A 90 -0.80 -6.32 16.86
C THR A 90 -1.98 -5.37 16.76
N GLN A 91 -2.94 -5.43 17.69
CA GLN A 91 -4.07 -4.49 17.67
C GLN A 91 -3.63 -3.10 18.14
N ALA A 92 -2.84 -3.01 19.21
CA ALA A 92 -2.30 -1.73 19.66
C ALA A 92 -1.39 -1.09 18.59
N PHE A 93 -0.63 -1.90 17.86
CA PHE A 93 0.17 -1.42 16.72
C PHE A 93 -0.71 -0.94 15.55
N ALA A 94 -1.79 -1.67 15.24
CA ALA A 94 -2.76 -1.28 14.21
C ALA A 94 -3.48 0.04 14.56
N ASP A 95 -3.82 0.24 15.82
CA ASP A 95 -4.42 1.48 16.31
C ASP A 95 -3.45 2.66 16.14
N ALA A 96 -2.16 2.47 16.47
CA ALA A 96 -1.12 3.48 16.24
C ALA A 96 -0.92 3.79 14.75
N LEU A 97 -0.98 2.78 13.86
CA LEU A 97 -1.00 3.02 12.41
C LEU A 97 -2.20 3.85 11.96
N GLY A 98 -3.33 3.73 12.65
CA GLY A 98 -4.53 4.53 12.43
C GLY A 98 -4.36 6.02 12.72
N GLU A 99 -3.39 6.41 13.54
CA GLU A 99 -3.05 7.81 13.82
C GLU A 99 -2.10 8.40 12.76
N TYR A 100 -1.50 7.56 11.91
CA TYR A 100 -0.62 8.02 10.85
C TYR A 100 -1.41 8.73 9.75
N ASN A 101 -1.13 10.01 9.55
CA ASN A 101 -1.81 10.89 8.59
C ASN A 101 -1.01 11.17 7.31
N GLY A 102 0.09 10.45 7.12
CA GLY A 102 0.93 10.54 5.93
C GLY A 102 2.28 11.21 6.15
N THR A 103 3.09 11.22 5.12
CA THR A 103 4.36 11.96 5.02
C THR A 103 4.25 13.04 3.96
N ALA A 104 5.06 14.08 4.10
CA ALA A 104 5.19 15.10 3.07
C ALA A 104 5.46 14.47 1.71
N ARG A 105 4.81 15.00 0.67
CA ARG A 105 4.93 14.55 -0.72
C ARG A 105 4.56 13.06 -0.95
N ARG A 106 3.63 12.51 -0.15
CA ARG A 106 3.03 11.18 -0.33
C ARG A 106 1.52 11.30 -0.20
N PHE A 107 0.84 11.57 -1.31
CA PHE A 107 -0.57 11.95 -1.37
C PHE A 107 -0.91 13.10 -0.40
N GLU A 108 -0.01 14.07 -0.30
CA GLU A 108 -0.14 15.17 0.63
C GLU A 108 -1.17 16.17 0.12
N ILE A 109 -2.22 16.40 0.90
CA ILE A 109 -3.23 17.42 0.58
C ILE A 109 -2.68 18.77 1.04
N LEU A 110 -2.25 19.59 0.08
CA LEU A 110 -1.72 20.93 0.35
C LEU A 110 -2.82 21.94 0.71
N GLY A 111 -4.03 21.70 0.25
CA GLY A 111 -5.18 22.54 0.55
C GLY A 111 -6.32 22.40 -0.45
N GLU A 112 -7.40 23.16 -0.17
CA GLU A 112 -8.54 23.27 -1.07
C GLU A 112 -8.89 24.74 -1.26
N HIS A 113 -9.07 25.18 -2.51
CA HIS A 113 -9.50 26.52 -2.85
C HIS A 113 -10.55 26.49 -3.97
N LYS A 114 -11.70 27.13 -3.76
CA LYS A 114 -12.82 27.19 -4.74
C LYS A 114 -13.22 25.82 -5.30
N GLY A 115 -13.25 24.79 -4.46
CA GLY A 115 -13.59 23.42 -4.84
C GLY A 115 -12.47 22.65 -5.55
N ILE A 116 -11.25 23.20 -5.65
CA ILE A 116 -10.08 22.56 -6.22
C ILE A 116 -9.20 22.08 -5.06
N THR A 117 -9.00 20.77 -4.98
CA THR A 117 -8.06 20.17 -4.01
C THR A 117 -6.71 19.99 -4.69
N ILE A 118 -5.64 20.47 -4.05
CA ILE A 118 -4.26 20.34 -4.54
C ILE A 118 -3.58 19.24 -3.74
N ILE A 119 -3.01 18.27 -4.46
CA ILE A 119 -2.31 17.11 -3.88
C ILE A 119 -0.89 17.08 -4.45
N ASP A 120 0.11 16.97 -3.56
CA ASP A 120 1.51 16.74 -3.94
C ASP A 120 1.89 15.28 -3.68
N ASP A 121 2.56 14.66 -4.65
CA ASP A 121 3.07 13.30 -4.54
C ASP A 121 4.42 13.18 -5.24
N TYR A 122 5.36 12.49 -4.62
CA TYR A 122 6.70 12.29 -5.17
C TYR A 122 6.77 11.15 -6.19
N ALA A 123 5.65 10.61 -6.61
CA ALA A 123 5.56 9.53 -7.59
C ALA A 123 6.33 9.88 -8.88
N HIS A 124 7.32 9.09 -9.23
CA HIS A 124 8.21 9.33 -10.38
C HIS A 124 8.51 8.05 -11.16
N HIS A 125 7.83 6.95 -10.83
CA HIS A 125 7.83 5.69 -11.58
C HIS A 125 6.39 5.39 -12.06
N PRO A 126 6.17 4.78 -13.24
CA PRO A 126 4.82 4.51 -13.75
C PRO A 126 3.90 3.80 -12.76
N SER A 127 4.43 2.82 -12.02
CA SER A 127 3.65 2.09 -11.00
C SER A 127 3.23 2.99 -9.83
N GLU A 128 4.08 3.92 -9.40
CA GLU A 128 3.76 4.88 -8.33
C GLU A 128 2.69 5.87 -8.80
N ILE A 129 2.85 6.43 -10.01
CA ILE A 129 1.86 7.36 -10.62
C ILE A 129 0.49 6.67 -10.70
N ARG A 130 0.45 5.44 -11.21
CA ARG A 130 -0.80 4.66 -11.28
C ARG A 130 -1.41 4.44 -9.91
N ALA A 131 -0.61 4.12 -8.90
CA ALA A 131 -1.08 3.92 -7.53
C ALA A 131 -1.66 5.21 -6.94
N THR A 132 -0.98 6.35 -7.14
CA THR A 132 -1.44 7.66 -6.67
C THR A 132 -2.72 8.11 -7.36
N LEU A 133 -2.82 7.96 -8.69
CA LEU A 133 -4.03 8.31 -9.44
C LEU A 133 -5.21 7.40 -9.07
N SER A 134 -4.96 6.10 -8.84
CA SER A 134 -5.98 5.17 -8.35
C SER A 134 -6.46 5.55 -6.95
N ALA A 135 -5.55 5.93 -6.05
CA ALA A 135 -5.90 6.40 -4.72
C ALA A 135 -6.72 7.71 -4.78
N ALA A 136 -6.34 8.64 -5.68
CA ALA A 136 -7.08 9.88 -5.90
C ALA A 136 -8.50 9.60 -6.43
N ARG A 137 -8.66 8.67 -7.36
CA ARG A 137 -9.97 8.27 -7.89
C ARG A 137 -10.85 7.62 -6.82
N LEU A 138 -10.26 6.77 -5.96
CA LEU A 138 -10.97 6.13 -4.86
C LEU A 138 -11.46 7.17 -3.82
N ARG A 139 -10.62 8.15 -3.49
CA ARG A 139 -10.94 9.21 -2.52
C ARG A 139 -11.93 10.24 -3.07
N TYR A 140 -11.86 10.51 -4.38
CA TYR A 140 -12.66 11.55 -5.06
C TYR A 140 -13.36 10.97 -6.29
N PRO A 141 -14.31 10.04 -6.14
CA PRO A 141 -14.88 9.26 -7.26
C PRO A 141 -15.57 10.14 -8.31
N ASN A 142 -16.19 11.25 -7.90
CA ASN A 142 -16.98 12.13 -8.75
C ASN A 142 -16.25 13.41 -9.16
N ARG A 143 -14.98 13.61 -8.75
CA ARG A 143 -14.22 14.80 -9.12
C ARG A 143 -13.43 14.57 -10.40
N ARG A 144 -13.27 15.63 -11.20
CA ARG A 144 -12.33 15.65 -12.31
C ARG A 144 -10.91 15.65 -11.75
N LEU A 145 -10.06 14.75 -12.25
CA LEU A 145 -8.65 14.67 -11.87
C LEU A 145 -7.80 15.33 -12.97
N TRP A 146 -6.86 16.16 -12.53
CA TRP A 146 -5.79 16.72 -13.34
C TRP A 146 -4.46 16.20 -12.80
N ALA A 147 -3.72 15.45 -13.62
CA ALA A 147 -2.39 15.00 -13.29
C ALA A 147 -1.36 15.94 -13.95
N VAL A 148 -0.54 16.59 -13.15
CA VAL A 148 0.61 17.37 -13.62
C VAL A 148 1.85 16.60 -13.23
N TRP A 149 2.58 16.09 -14.22
CA TRP A 149 3.75 15.26 -13.99
C TRP A 149 5.00 15.92 -14.56
N GLN A 150 6.05 15.99 -13.72
CA GLN A 150 7.38 16.40 -14.14
C GLN A 150 8.29 15.16 -14.22
N PRO A 151 8.79 14.79 -15.42
CA PRO A 151 9.72 13.68 -15.57
C PRO A 151 10.99 13.88 -14.72
N HIS A 152 11.44 12.80 -14.08
CA HIS A 152 12.69 12.79 -13.35
C HIS A 152 13.66 11.80 -13.99
N THR A 153 14.80 12.27 -14.47
CA THR A 153 15.84 11.61 -15.27
C THR A 153 15.42 11.24 -16.71
N TYR A 154 16.24 11.66 -17.68
CA TYR A 154 15.99 11.37 -19.11
C TYR A 154 16.02 9.88 -19.42
N SER A 155 16.99 9.14 -18.87
CA SER A 155 17.15 7.70 -19.12
C SER A 155 15.92 6.90 -18.67
N ARG A 156 15.38 7.17 -17.47
CA ARG A 156 14.17 6.50 -16.98
C ARG A 156 12.97 6.84 -17.85
N THR A 157 12.79 8.11 -18.18
CA THR A 157 11.69 8.56 -19.02
C THR A 157 11.73 7.89 -20.39
N GLN A 158 12.90 7.82 -21.01
CA GLN A 158 13.08 7.16 -22.29
C GLN A 158 12.81 5.65 -22.21
N THR A 159 13.35 4.97 -21.19
CA THR A 159 13.21 3.52 -21.05
C THR A 159 11.77 3.09 -20.73
N LEU A 160 11.04 3.88 -19.94
CA LEU A 160 9.70 3.55 -19.44
C LEU A 160 8.60 4.40 -20.09
N LEU A 161 8.89 5.02 -21.26
CA LEU A 161 7.90 5.89 -21.94
C LEU A 161 6.56 5.21 -22.21
N PRO A 162 6.51 3.96 -22.70
CA PRO A 162 5.25 3.26 -22.91
C PRO A 162 4.45 3.05 -21.62
N GLU A 163 5.11 2.74 -20.52
CA GLU A 163 4.50 2.52 -19.20
C GLU A 163 3.99 3.83 -18.60
N PHE A 164 4.71 4.94 -18.81
CA PHE A 164 4.22 6.28 -18.42
C PHE A 164 2.97 6.68 -19.19
N ALA A 165 2.89 6.37 -20.49
CA ALA A 165 1.72 6.67 -21.30
C ALA A 165 0.47 5.86 -20.90
N GLN A 166 0.65 4.75 -20.19
CA GLN A 166 -0.42 3.87 -19.71
C GLN A 166 -0.78 4.11 -18.23
N ALA A 167 0.01 4.89 -17.51
CA ALA A 167 -0.21 5.13 -16.09
C ALA A 167 -1.29 6.17 -15.89
#